data_70be5232376a090f19dcfb4ea2efa20d
#
_entry.id   70be5232376a090f19dcfb4ea2efa20d
#
_cell.length_a   1.000
_cell.length_b   1.000
_cell.length_c   1.000
_cell.angle_alpha   90.00
_cell.angle_beta   90.00
_cell.angle_gamma   90.00
#
_symmetry.space_group_name_H-M   'P 1'
#
loop_
_entity.id
_entity.type
_entity.pdbx_description
1 polymer ?
#
loop_
_entity_poly.entity_id
_entity_poly.type
_entity_poly.pdbx_seq_one_letter_code
_entity_poly.pdbx_strand_id
1 'polypeptide(L)'
;VLSPADAIVEEVINYVEDNPVGGNNTHQNWGNTIVLKHAEGLYTKLSHLRKGSIRVTKGEYVKRGMLLAACGNSGRSPEPHLHFQVQATPYIGSRTLAYPFASYIVQDKNERLPASFTIPAENNVVSNVQISQSLVTAFDLKPGLRIRAANAAGREEEWEVMVSAYNETYFYSKQSNAYAY
;
A
#
# COMPACT_ATOMS: atom_id res chain seq x y z
N VAL A 1 -13.45 2.24 0.50
CA VAL A 1 -12.40 1.32 0.04
C VAL A 1 -11.59 2.02 -1.04
N LEU A 2 -10.27 1.98 -0.89
CA LEU A 2 -9.33 2.63 -1.81
C LEU A 2 -8.53 1.58 -2.59
N SER A 3 -8.02 1.95 -3.77
CA SER A 3 -7.11 1.08 -4.53
C SER A 3 -5.79 0.90 -3.79
N PRO A 4 -5.32 -0.35 -3.59
CA PRO A 4 -4.08 -0.62 -2.87
C PRO A 4 -2.82 -0.24 -3.67
N ALA A 5 -2.90 -0.25 -5.00
CA ALA A 5 -1.83 0.09 -5.94
C ALA A 5 -2.42 0.52 -7.28
N ASP A 6 -1.59 0.98 -8.19
CA ASP A 6 -1.98 1.23 -9.58
C ASP A 6 -2.42 -0.07 -10.26
N ALA A 7 -3.50 -0.03 -11.03
CA ALA A 7 -4.09 -1.23 -11.63
C ALA A 7 -5.03 -0.91 -12.80
N ILE A 8 -5.38 -1.95 -13.55
CA ILE A 8 -6.54 -1.96 -14.45
C ILE A 8 -7.66 -2.75 -13.75
N VAL A 9 -8.88 -2.24 -13.79
CA VAL A 9 -10.07 -2.95 -13.31
C VAL A 9 -10.37 -4.13 -14.24
N GLU A 10 -10.21 -5.34 -13.73
CA GLU A 10 -10.39 -6.57 -14.52
C GLU A 10 -11.82 -7.09 -14.45
N GLU A 11 -12.48 -6.98 -13.29
CA GLU A 11 -13.86 -7.47 -13.10
C GLU A 11 -14.59 -6.61 -12.07
N VAL A 12 -15.91 -6.45 -12.27
CA VAL A 12 -16.81 -5.72 -11.36
C VAL A 12 -18.13 -6.48 -11.20
N ILE A 13 -18.51 -6.76 -9.95
CA ILE A 13 -19.85 -7.23 -9.56
C ILE A 13 -20.45 -6.18 -8.61
N ASN A 14 -21.63 -5.62 -8.91
CA ASN A 14 -22.20 -4.50 -8.16
C ASN A 14 -23.74 -4.58 -8.01
N TYR A 15 -24.30 -5.80 -7.99
CA TYR A 15 -25.75 -6.01 -7.96
C TYR A 15 -26.25 -6.85 -6.79
N VAL A 16 -25.35 -7.38 -5.97
CA VAL A 16 -25.70 -8.25 -4.84
C VAL A 16 -26.20 -7.40 -3.67
N GLU A 17 -27.36 -7.75 -3.12
CA GLU A 17 -27.92 -7.06 -1.96
C GLU A 17 -27.01 -7.21 -0.71
N ASP A 18 -26.95 -6.14 0.09
CA ASP A 18 -26.32 -6.22 1.40
C ASP A 18 -27.21 -6.99 2.38
N ASN A 19 -26.63 -7.90 3.15
CA ASN A 19 -27.33 -8.61 4.20
C ASN A 19 -27.64 -7.68 5.39
N PRO A 20 -28.72 -7.92 6.13
CA PRO A 20 -28.80 -7.41 7.50
C PRO A 20 -27.68 -8.03 8.35
N VAL A 21 -27.28 -7.33 9.42
CA VAL A 21 -26.26 -7.87 10.36
C VAL A 21 -26.75 -9.20 10.93
N GLY A 22 -25.90 -10.21 10.90
CA GLY A 22 -26.22 -11.61 11.23
C GLY A 22 -26.79 -12.43 10.06
N GLY A 23 -27.14 -11.78 8.93
CA GLY A 23 -27.58 -12.45 7.70
C GLY A 23 -26.40 -13.02 6.90
N ASN A 24 -26.72 -13.92 5.96
CA ASN A 24 -25.68 -14.57 5.17
C ASN A 24 -26.22 -15.03 3.81
N ASN A 25 -25.59 -14.62 2.70
CA ASN A 25 -25.94 -15.06 1.35
C ASN A 25 -24.87 -16.02 0.83
N THR A 26 -25.14 -17.31 0.90
CA THR A 26 -24.22 -18.36 0.46
C THR A 26 -24.27 -18.67 -1.03
N HIS A 27 -25.28 -18.17 -1.75
CA HIS A 27 -25.39 -18.36 -3.19
C HIS A 27 -24.48 -17.42 -3.98
N GLN A 28 -24.23 -16.24 -3.45
CA GLN A 28 -23.36 -15.23 -4.05
C GLN A 28 -22.20 -14.93 -3.10
N ASN A 29 -21.40 -15.92 -2.82
CA ASN A 29 -20.42 -16.01 -1.73
C ASN A 29 -19.56 -14.75 -1.54
N TRP A 30 -19.05 -14.17 -2.63
CA TRP A 30 -18.16 -13.00 -2.58
C TRP A 30 -18.89 -11.66 -2.56
N GLY A 31 -20.20 -11.65 -2.86
CA GLY A 31 -20.97 -10.42 -2.95
C GLY A 31 -20.45 -9.46 -4.03
N ASN A 32 -20.63 -8.19 -3.82
CA ASN A 32 -20.11 -7.17 -4.72
C ASN A 32 -18.59 -7.12 -4.63
N THR A 33 -17.95 -7.17 -5.78
CA THR A 33 -16.50 -7.45 -5.87
C THR A 33 -15.86 -6.63 -6.97
N ILE A 34 -14.64 -6.16 -6.72
CA ILE A 34 -13.73 -5.62 -7.73
C ILE A 34 -12.50 -6.52 -7.77
N VAL A 35 -12.08 -6.90 -8.98
CA VAL A 35 -10.77 -7.52 -9.23
C VAL A 35 -9.90 -6.50 -9.96
N LEU A 36 -8.72 -6.24 -9.46
CA LEU A 36 -7.73 -5.33 -10.01
C LEU A 36 -6.53 -6.10 -10.53
N LYS A 37 -6.10 -5.82 -11.76
CA LYS A 37 -4.89 -6.36 -12.38
C LYS A 37 -3.74 -5.36 -12.21
N HIS A 38 -2.69 -5.74 -11.48
CA HIS A 38 -1.48 -4.94 -11.27
C HIS A 38 -0.38 -5.30 -12.26
N ALA A 39 -0.25 -6.59 -12.57
CA ALA A 39 0.65 -7.16 -13.57
C ALA A 39 0.11 -8.52 -14.02
N GLU A 40 0.77 -9.15 -14.99
CA GLU A 40 0.46 -10.53 -15.34
C GLU A 40 0.77 -11.45 -14.15
N GLY A 41 -0.23 -12.27 -13.78
CA GLY A 41 -0.13 -13.15 -12.60
C GLY A 41 -0.24 -12.43 -11.25
N LEU A 42 -0.62 -11.15 -11.21
CA LEU A 42 -0.76 -10.40 -9.96
C LEU A 42 -2.06 -9.59 -9.94
N TYR A 43 -3.01 -10.05 -9.15
CA TYR A 43 -4.32 -9.44 -8.99
C TYR A 43 -4.66 -9.23 -7.53
N THR A 44 -5.44 -8.20 -7.22
CA THR A 44 -6.12 -8.07 -5.93
C THR A 44 -7.63 -8.16 -6.09
N LYS A 45 -8.28 -8.80 -5.13
CA LYS A 45 -9.73 -8.91 -5.03
C LYS A 45 -10.21 -8.20 -3.79
N LEU A 46 -11.21 -7.34 -3.95
CA LEU A 46 -11.89 -6.58 -2.92
C LEU A 46 -13.35 -7.01 -2.92
N SER A 47 -13.82 -7.70 -1.88
CA SER A 47 -15.17 -8.30 -1.83
C SER A 47 -15.98 -7.82 -0.64
N HIS A 48 -17.26 -8.20 -0.60
CA HIS A 48 -18.29 -7.75 0.34
C HIS A 48 -18.56 -6.24 0.28
N LEU A 49 -18.36 -5.64 -0.90
CA LEU A 49 -18.59 -4.22 -1.12
C LEU A 49 -20.09 -3.90 -1.07
N ARG A 50 -20.42 -2.67 -0.69
CA ARG A 50 -21.79 -2.19 -0.62
C ARG A 50 -22.41 -2.11 -2.02
N LYS A 51 -23.64 -2.63 -2.17
CA LYS A 51 -24.38 -2.57 -3.43
C LYS A 51 -24.49 -1.13 -3.96
N GLY A 52 -24.23 -0.98 -5.25
CA GLY A 52 -24.34 0.32 -5.95
C GLY A 52 -23.28 1.35 -5.55
N SER A 53 -22.29 0.98 -4.73
CA SER A 53 -21.24 1.92 -4.29
C SER A 53 -19.97 1.91 -5.15
N ILE A 54 -19.82 0.93 -6.04
CA ILE A 54 -18.65 0.81 -6.91
C ILE A 54 -18.65 1.94 -7.93
N ARG A 55 -17.53 2.65 -8.03
CA ARG A 55 -17.34 3.88 -8.82
C ARG A 55 -16.50 3.68 -10.07
N VAL A 56 -16.07 2.46 -10.32
CA VAL A 56 -15.17 2.11 -11.42
C VAL A 56 -15.80 1.05 -12.32
N THR A 57 -15.33 0.97 -13.55
CA THR A 57 -15.82 0.03 -14.56
C THR A 57 -14.68 -0.85 -15.09
N LYS A 58 -15.02 -2.01 -15.60
CA LYS A 58 -14.06 -2.93 -16.23
C LYS A 58 -13.26 -2.22 -17.34
N GLY A 59 -11.95 -2.42 -17.33
CA GLY A 59 -10.98 -1.79 -18.24
C GLY A 59 -10.47 -0.42 -17.78
N GLU A 60 -11.03 0.17 -16.75
CA GLU A 60 -10.60 1.47 -16.22
C GLU A 60 -9.24 1.35 -15.51
N TYR A 61 -8.35 2.34 -15.75
CA TYR A 61 -7.11 2.46 -14.99
C TYR A 61 -7.36 3.23 -13.69
N VAL A 62 -6.91 2.67 -12.59
CA VAL A 62 -7.01 3.25 -11.24
C VAL A 62 -5.64 3.48 -10.63
N LYS A 63 -5.47 4.59 -9.94
CA LYS A 63 -4.23 4.90 -9.20
C LYS A 63 -4.35 4.43 -7.75
N ARG A 64 -3.22 4.13 -7.13
CA ARG A 64 -3.12 3.89 -5.69
C ARG A 64 -3.82 5.02 -4.91
N GLY A 65 -4.67 4.64 -3.96
CA GLY A 65 -5.44 5.58 -3.13
C GLY A 65 -6.71 6.13 -3.78
N MET A 66 -7.02 5.80 -5.05
CA MET A 66 -8.28 6.17 -5.69
C MET A 66 -9.47 5.51 -4.99
N LEU A 67 -10.55 6.25 -4.78
CA LEU A 67 -11.77 5.74 -4.16
C LEU A 67 -12.51 4.82 -5.13
N LEU A 68 -12.64 3.55 -4.75
CA LEU A 68 -13.27 2.50 -5.57
C LEU A 68 -14.71 2.22 -5.17
N ALA A 69 -15.01 2.09 -3.87
CA ALA A 69 -16.31 1.67 -3.34
C ALA A 69 -16.45 1.97 -1.86
N ALA A 70 -17.63 1.72 -1.30
CA ALA A 70 -17.85 1.62 0.14
C ALA A 70 -17.73 0.16 0.61
N CYS A 71 -17.30 -0.04 1.86
CA CYS A 71 -17.43 -1.31 2.56
C CYS A 71 -18.91 -1.63 2.74
N GLY A 72 -19.29 -2.90 2.58
CA GLY A 72 -20.66 -3.37 2.68
C GLY A 72 -20.76 -4.70 3.41
N ASN A 73 -21.89 -5.37 3.24
CA ASN A 73 -22.22 -6.65 3.86
C ASN A 73 -22.81 -7.65 2.84
N SER A 74 -22.44 -7.54 1.57
CA SER A 74 -22.97 -8.38 0.51
C SER A 74 -22.30 -9.75 0.44
N GLY A 75 -23.03 -10.79 0.06
CA GLY A 75 -22.49 -12.13 -0.06
C GLY A 75 -22.43 -12.91 1.26
N ARG A 76 -21.46 -13.80 1.42
CA ARG A 76 -21.24 -14.55 2.66
C ARG A 76 -20.51 -13.68 3.69
N SER A 77 -21.24 -12.77 4.29
CA SER A 77 -20.73 -11.76 5.20
C SER A 77 -21.77 -11.56 6.32
N PRO A 78 -21.53 -12.04 7.55
CA PRO A 78 -22.46 -11.88 8.65
C PRO A 78 -22.46 -10.45 9.25
N GLU A 79 -21.37 -9.72 9.00
CA GLU A 79 -21.19 -8.33 9.43
C GLU A 79 -20.38 -7.54 8.41
N PRO A 80 -20.54 -6.20 8.34
CA PRO A 80 -19.80 -5.39 7.38
C PRO A 80 -18.29 -5.49 7.57
N HIS A 81 -17.59 -5.98 6.55
CA HIS A 81 -16.13 -6.04 6.50
C HIS A 81 -15.63 -6.00 5.06
N LEU A 82 -14.34 -5.76 4.88
CA LEU A 82 -13.65 -5.87 3.60
C LEU A 82 -12.90 -7.19 3.53
N HIS A 83 -13.24 -8.03 2.55
CA HIS A 83 -12.37 -9.13 2.19
C HIS A 83 -11.33 -8.65 1.16
N PHE A 84 -10.07 -8.66 1.55
CA PHE A 84 -8.92 -8.33 0.70
C PHE A 84 -8.09 -9.57 0.42
N GLN A 85 -7.77 -9.81 -0.85
CA GLN A 85 -7.01 -10.99 -1.27
C GLN A 85 -6.06 -10.64 -2.42
N VAL A 86 -4.85 -11.18 -2.39
CA VAL A 86 -3.93 -11.21 -3.54
C VAL A 86 -4.01 -12.59 -4.19
N GLN A 87 -4.06 -12.63 -5.52
CA GLN A 87 -4.25 -13.86 -6.31
C GLN A 87 -3.51 -13.81 -7.64
N ALA A 88 -3.23 -14.98 -8.22
CA ALA A 88 -2.46 -15.09 -9.46
C ALA A 88 -3.31 -15.00 -10.74
N THR A 89 -4.63 -15.11 -10.64
CA THR A 89 -5.55 -15.11 -11.80
C THR A 89 -6.70 -14.13 -11.59
N PRO A 90 -7.38 -13.67 -12.64
CA PRO A 90 -8.53 -12.76 -12.50
C PRO A 90 -9.78 -13.45 -11.94
N TYR A 91 -9.80 -14.78 -11.84
CA TYR A 91 -10.97 -15.53 -11.43
C TYR A 91 -11.35 -15.23 -9.97
N ILE A 92 -12.60 -14.86 -9.71
CA ILE A 92 -13.11 -14.44 -8.39
C ILE A 92 -12.91 -15.53 -7.32
N GLY A 93 -13.02 -16.82 -7.69
CA GLY A 93 -12.79 -17.98 -6.83
C GLY A 93 -11.32 -18.42 -6.70
N SER A 94 -10.37 -17.64 -7.19
CA SER A 94 -8.95 -17.97 -7.15
C SER A 94 -8.42 -18.15 -5.73
N ARG A 95 -7.36 -18.98 -5.60
CA ARG A 95 -6.67 -19.16 -4.31
C ARG A 95 -5.91 -17.89 -3.93
N THR A 96 -5.91 -17.61 -2.63
CA THR A 96 -5.10 -16.52 -2.05
C THR A 96 -3.62 -16.88 -2.14
N LEU A 97 -2.82 -15.93 -2.60
CA LEU A 97 -1.37 -15.97 -2.45
C LEU A 97 -0.99 -15.44 -1.07
N ALA A 98 -0.03 -16.09 -0.41
CA ALA A 98 0.60 -15.53 0.78
C ALA A 98 1.45 -14.33 0.37
N TYR A 99 1.26 -13.19 1.03
CA TYR A 99 2.04 -11.98 0.78
C TYR A 99 2.21 -11.20 2.09
N PRO A 100 3.39 -10.69 2.38
CA PRO A 100 3.61 -9.78 3.49
C PRO A 100 3.30 -8.34 3.09
N PHE A 101 2.88 -7.52 4.05
CA PHE A 101 2.86 -6.07 3.89
C PHE A 101 4.27 -5.50 4.06
N ALA A 102 4.64 -4.54 3.19
CA ALA A 102 5.97 -3.95 3.22
C ALA A 102 6.26 -3.23 4.54
N SER A 103 5.30 -2.43 5.02
CA SER A 103 5.41 -1.76 6.32
C SER A 103 4.04 -1.28 6.81
N TYR A 104 3.83 -1.37 8.10
CA TYR A 104 2.63 -0.88 8.79
C TYR A 104 2.93 -0.65 10.28
N ILE A 105 2.02 0.02 10.97
CA ILE A 105 2.09 0.22 12.42
C ILE A 105 1.03 -0.67 13.08
N VAL A 106 1.43 -1.46 14.05
CA VAL A 106 0.54 -2.18 14.95
C VAL A 106 0.30 -1.32 16.19
N GLN A 107 -0.98 -1.11 16.53
CA GLN A 107 -1.35 -0.46 17.78
C GLN A 107 -1.46 -1.54 18.86
N ASP A 108 -0.57 -1.52 19.83
CA ASP A 108 -0.64 -2.39 21.01
C ASP A 108 -0.78 -1.53 22.27
N LYS A 109 -1.98 -1.55 22.88
CA LYS A 109 -2.32 -0.71 24.05
C LYS A 109 -2.01 0.76 23.79
N ASN A 110 -0.94 1.28 24.40
CA ASN A 110 -0.50 2.67 24.26
C ASN A 110 0.74 2.83 23.37
N GLU A 111 1.22 1.75 22.77
CA GLU A 111 2.42 1.75 21.93
C GLU A 111 2.06 1.62 20.45
N ARG A 112 2.90 2.20 19.60
CA ARG A 112 2.83 2.10 18.15
C ARG A 112 4.08 1.40 17.66
N LEU A 113 3.95 0.13 17.32
CA LEU A 113 5.06 -0.74 16.94
C LEU A 113 5.15 -0.85 15.42
N PRO A 114 6.29 -0.49 14.81
CA PRO A 114 6.49 -0.71 13.38
C PRO A 114 6.66 -2.19 13.07
N ALA A 115 6.02 -2.64 12.01
CA ALA A 115 6.16 -3.97 11.46
C ALA A 115 6.50 -3.88 9.96
N SER A 116 7.36 -4.77 9.48
CA SER A 116 7.80 -4.80 8.08
C SER A 116 7.88 -6.24 7.57
N PHE A 117 7.46 -6.44 6.31
CA PHE A 117 7.48 -7.72 5.61
C PHE A 117 6.80 -8.87 6.38
N THR A 118 5.72 -8.54 7.11
CA THR A 118 4.92 -9.48 7.88
C THR A 118 3.44 -9.34 7.55
N ILE A 119 2.63 -10.31 7.98
CA ILE A 119 1.17 -10.28 7.88
C ILE A 119 0.63 -9.91 9.27
N PRO A 120 -0.30 -8.94 9.38
CA PRO A 120 -0.96 -8.64 10.65
C PRO A 120 -1.60 -9.89 11.26
N ALA A 121 -1.47 -10.06 12.56
CA ALA A 121 -2.16 -11.12 13.28
C ALA A 121 -3.64 -10.79 13.45
N GLU A 122 -4.43 -11.83 13.73
CA GLU A 122 -5.85 -11.65 14.06
C GLU A 122 -6.02 -10.69 15.25
N ASN A 123 -7.03 -9.84 15.16
CA ASN A 123 -7.34 -8.77 16.13
C ASN A 123 -6.28 -7.66 16.26
N ASN A 124 -5.25 -7.62 15.42
CA ASN A 124 -4.38 -6.45 15.39
C ASN A 124 -5.13 -5.22 14.87
N VAL A 125 -4.98 -4.11 15.57
CA VAL A 125 -5.33 -2.79 15.04
C VAL A 125 -4.12 -2.25 14.32
N VAL A 126 -4.28 -1.97 13.02
CA VAL A 126 -3.16 -1.56 12.17
C VAL A 126 -3.44 -0.23 11.49
N SER A 127 -2.38 0.52 11.20
CA SER A 127 -2.45 1.76 10.42
C SER A 127 -1.27 1.89 9.48
N ASN A 128 -1.42 2.75 8.48
CA ASN A 128 -0.32 3.07 7.59
C ASN A 128 0.79 3.78 8.35
N VAL A 129 2.04 3.57 7.91
CA VAL A 129 3.17 4.40 8.32
C VAL A 129 2.90 5.82 7.83
N GLN A 130 2.97 6.80 8.74
CA GLN A 130 2.89 8.20 8.36
C GLN A 130 4.26 8.66 7.88
N ILE A 131 4.30 9.10 6.64
CA ILE A 131 5.53 9.64 6.04
C ILE A 131 5.61 11.12 6.40
N SER A 132 6.68 11.51 7.10
CA SER A 132 7.00 12.93 7.31
C SER A 132 7.55 13.51 6.00
N GLN A 133 6.80 14.41 5.38
CA GLN A 133 7.24 15.07 4.15
C GLN A 133 8.55 15.85 4.37
N SER A 134 8.74 16.41 5.54
CA SER A 134 10.00 17.10 5.89
C SER A 134 11.20 16.16 5.87
N LEU A 135 11.04 14.93 6.40
CA LEU A 135 12.10 13.91 6.35
C LEU A 135 12.34 13.43 4.91
N VAL A 136 11.28 13.18 4.15
CA VAL A 136 11.42 12.81 2.72
C VAL A 136 12.23 13.88 1.98
N THR A 137 11.89 15.17 2.17
CA THR A 137 12.62 16.26 1.52
C THR A 137 14.05 16.37 2.02
N ALA A 138 14.30 16.18 3.33
CA ALA A 138 15.63 16.25 3.91
C ALA A 138 16.56 15.13 3.43
N PHE A 139 16.01 13.96 3.10
CA PHE A 139 16.76 12.80 2.62
C PHE A 139 16.58 12.53 1.11
N ASP A 140 15.95 13.44 0.36
CA ASP A 140 15.89 13.38 -1.13
C ASP A 140 17.24 13.85 -1.71
N LEU A 141 18.27 13.04 -1.51
CA LEU A 141 19.66 13.33 -1.87
C LEU A 141 19.85 13.16 -3.38
N LYS A 142 19.56 14.19 -4.15
CA LYS A 142 19.75 14.17 -5.61
C LYS A 142 21.22 14.38 -5.98
N PRO A 143 21.75 13.64 -6.95
CA PRO A 143 23.10 13.86 -7.46
C PRO A 143 23.34 15.33 -7.83
N GLY A 144 24.48 15.87 -7.41
CA GLY A 144 24.81 17.29 -7.58
C GLY A 144 24.30 18.22 -6.49
N LEU A 145 23.47 17.74 -5.54
CA LEU A 145 23.10 18.52 -4.37
C LEU A 145 24.38 18.80 -3.54
N ARG A 146 24.55 20.04 -3.09
CA ARG A 146 25.65 20.46 -2.22
C ARG A 146 25.12 20.85 -0.87
N ILE A 147 25.75 20.34 0.16
CA ILE A 147 25.48 20.70 1.55
C ILE A 147 26.77 21.25 2.20
N ARG A 148 26.61 22.20 3.11
CA ARG A 148 27.71 22.69 3.92
C ARG A 148 27.52 22.18 5.34
N ALA A 149 28.58 21.58 5.86
CA ALA A 149 28.63 21.10 7.23
C ALA A 149 29.77 21.80 7.95
N ALA A 150 29.52 22.24 9.21
CA ALA A 150 30.56 22.75 10.07
C ALA A 150 30.89 21.71 11.16
N ASN A 151 32.16 21.46 11.40
CA ASN A 151 32.57 20.63 12.54
C ASN A 151 32.50 21.41 13.86
N ALA A 152 32.75 20.73 14.99
CA ALA A 152 32.69 21.32 16.32
C ALA A 152 33.70 22.48 16.52
N ALA A 153 34.75 22.59 15.71
CA ALA A 153 35.72 23.68 15.70
C ALA A 153 35.31 24.84 14.76
N GLY A 154 34.11 24.81 14.18
CA GLY A 154 33.61 25.84 13.27
C GLY A 154 34.22 25.79 11.85
N ARG A 155 34.99 24.77 11.51
CA ARG A 155 35.54 24.61 10.17
C ARG A 155 34.43 24.09 9.22
N GLU A 156 34.11 24.90 8.21
CA GLU A 156 33.11 24.53 7.17
C GLU A 156 33.73 23.62 6.10
N GLU A 157 32.94 22.70 5.64
CA GLU A 157 33.26 21.79 4.57
C GLU A 157 32.05 21.62 3.66
N GLU A 158 32.27 21.63 2.34
CA GLU A 158 31.24 21.40 1.34
C GLU A 158 31.27 19.95 0.87
N TRP A 159 30.10 19.32 0.93
CA TRP A 159 29.86 17.94 0.49
C TRP A 159 28.93 17.94 -0.71
N GLU A 160 29.27 17.20 -1.74
CA GLU A 160 28.45 17.02 -2.95
C GLU A 160 27.89 15.61 -2.99
N VAL A 161 26.61 15.48 -3.33
CA VAL A 161 25.96 14.17 -3.53
C VAL A 161 26.39 13.62 -4.88
N MET A 162 26.99 12.45 -4.87
CA MET A 162 27.48 11.73 -6.04
C MET A 162 26.76 10.39 -6.20
N VAL A 163 26.88 9.77 -7.38
CA VAL A 163 26.39 8.41 -7.65
C VAL A 163 27.52 7.54 -8.13
N SER A 164 27.66 6.35 -7.55
CA SER A 164 28.64 5.35 -7.97
C SER A 164 28.21 4.64 -9.26
N ALA A 165 29.13 3.89 -9.86
CA ALA A 165 28.83 3.03 -11.01
C ALA A 165 27.79 1.92 -10.69
N TYR A 166 27.53 1.65 -9.41
CA TYR A 166 26.51 0.70 -8.93
C TYR A 166 25.18 1.36 -8.61
N ASN A 167 25.01 2.64 -8.98
CA ASN A 167 23.81 3.44 -8.68
C ASN A 167 23.57 3.67 -7.17
N GLU A 168 24.64 3.70 -6.39
CA GLU A 168 24.60 4.03 -4.96
C GLU A 168 24.90 5.50 -4.76
N THR A 169 24.09 6.17 -3.94
CA THR A 169 24.25 7.57 -3.60
C THR A 169 25.22 7.73 -2.43
N TYR A 170 26.16 8.65 -2.53
CA TYR A 170 27.14 8.95 -1.48
C TYR A 170 27.50 10.43 -1.48
N PHE A 171 28.05 10.90 -0.37
CA PHE A 171 28.62 12.24 -0.25
C PHE A 171 30.10 12.23 -0.52
N TYR A 172 30.58 13.24 -1.21
CA TYR A 172 32.00 13.44 -1.47
C TYR A 172 32.41 14.86 -1.14
N SER A 173 33.49 15.03 -0.38
CA SER A 173 34.13 16.32 -0.15
C SER A 173 35.47 16.42 -0.89
N LYS A 174 35.57 17.43 -1.75
CA LYS A 174 36.83 17.74 -2.46
C LYS A 174 37.88 18.33 -1.52
N GLN A 175 37.49 18.95 -0.42
CA GLN A 175 38.40 19.61 0.52
C GLN A 175 39.18 18.59 1.35
N SER A 176 38.51 17.55 1.83
CA SER A 176 39.13 16.50 2.65
C SER A 176 39.41 15.21 1.87
N ASN A 177 38.95 15.12 0.62
CA ASN A 177 38.95 13.89 -0.18
C ASN A 177 38.26 12.71 0.54
N ALA A 178 37.17 13.02 1.29
CA ALA A 178 36.43 12.08 2.09
C ALA A 178 35.13 11.66 1.41
N TYR A 179 34.65 10.45 1.74
CA TYR A 179 33.42 9.85 1.29
C TYR A 179 32.55 9.46 2.49
N ALA A 180 31.23 9.60 2.35
CA ALA A 180 30.24 9.12 3.31
C ALA A 180 29.06 8.46 2.57
N TYR A 181 28.68 7.26 2.98
CA TYR A 181 27.60 6.46 2.42
C TYR A 181 26.39 6.49 3.33
#